data_a2f62b87637fbb1e51d636b135eeaf6c
#
_entry.id   a2f62b87637fbb1e51d636b135eeaf6c
#
_cell.length_a   1.000
_cell.length_b   1.000
_cell.length_c   1.000
_cell.angle_alpha   90.00
_cell.angle_beta   90.00
_cell.angle_gamma   90.00
#
_symmetry.space_group_name_H-M   'P 1'
#
loop_
_entity.id
_entity.type
_entity.pdbx_description
1 polymer ?
#
loop_
_entity_poly.entity_id
_entity_poly.type
_entity_poly.pdbx_seq_one_letter_code
_entity_poly.pdbx_strand_id
1 'polypeptide(L)'
;MSRAAAAALLICAAACGGSQPRGPMTDARRMYLSKCTACHSEYAPSTYTPQQWQAALDEMEKLKRVHLSQEERTLILSYLTGGR
;
A
#
# COMPACT_ATOMS: atom_id res chain seq x y z
N MET A 1 3.30 -31.70 28.40
CA MET A 1 2.46 -30.91 29.26
C MET A 1 2.78 -29.43 29.12
N SER A 2 3.77 -28.88 29.85
CA SER A 2 4.14 -27.48 29.68
C SER A 2 4.69 -27.16 28.26
N ARG A 3 5.35 -28.14 27.65
CA ARG A 3 5.90 -27.96 26.28
C ARG A 3 4.84 -27.80 25.21
N ALA A 4 3.72 -28.49 25.33
CA ALA A 4 2.62 -28.37 24.38
C ALA A 4 1.96 -27.00 24.47
N ALA A 5 1.81 -26.46 25.66
CA ALA A 5 1.25 -25.12 25.84
C ALA A 5 2.15 -24.04 25.25
N ALA A 6 3.47 -24.17 25.41
CA ALA A 6 4.42 -23.22 24.82
C ALA A 6 4.37 -23.24 23.29
N ALA A 7 4.27 -24.42 22.68
CA ALA A 7 4.16 -24.55 21.24
C ALA A 7 2.88 -23.90 20.70
N ALA A 8 1.76 -24.06 21.39
CA ALA A 8 0.50 -23.43 21.00
C ALA A 8 0.59 -21.90 21.02
N LEU A 9 1.25 -21.34 22.01
CA LEU A 9 1.46 -19.89 22.10
C LEU A 9 2.30 -19.36 20.93
N LEU A 10 3.33 -20.08 20.52
CA LEU A 10 4.15 -19.68 19.38
C LEU A 10 3.37 -19.68 18.08
N ILE A 11 2.50 -20.65 17.87
CA ILE A 11 1.66 -20.71 16.67
C ILE A 11 0.68 -19.53 16.63
N CYS A 12 0.06 -19.19 17.76
CA CYS A 12 -0.83 -18.04 17.84
C CYS A 12 -0.11 -16.73 17.54
N ALA A 13 1.10 -16.55 18.07
CA ALA A 13 1.89 -15.35 17.80
C ALA A 13 2.24 -15.21 16.33
N ALA A 14 2.61 -16.30 15.67
CA ALA A 14 2.90 -16.30 14.24
C ALA A 14 1.66 -15.96 13.41
N ALA A 15 0.51 -16.49 13.76
CA ALA A 15 -0.74 -16.20 13.06
C ALA A 15 -1.16 -14.73 13.23
N CYS A 16 -0.98 -14.17 14.43
CA CYS A 16 -1.32 -12.78 14.70
C CYS A 16 -0.37 -11.80 14.02
N GLY A 17 0.88 -12.22 13.77
CA GLY A 17 1.86 -11.40 13.08
C GLY A 17 1.85 -11.55 11.57
N GLY A 18 0.76 -12.08 11.00
CA GLY A 18 0.72 -12.46 9.59
C GLY A 18 0.60 -11.32 8.59
N SER A 19 0.43 -10.07 9.03
CA SER A 19 0.42 -8.93 8.11
C SER A 19 1.83 -8.67 7.62
N GLN A 20 2.05 -8.88 6.33
CA GLN A 20 3.35 -8.64 5.72
C GLN A 20 3.57 -7.15 5.54
N PRO A 21 4.67 -6.58 6.06
CA PRO A 21 5.01 -5.21 5.73
C PRO A 21 5.37 -5.11 4.26
N ARG A 22 4.89 -4.08 3.59
CA ARG A 22 5.11 -3.88 2.16
C ARG A 22 6.35 -3.03 1.89
N GLY A 23 7.43 -3.34 2.59
CA GLY A 23 8.66 -2.59 2.48
C GLY A 23 8.66 -1.34 3.36
N PRO A 24 9.68 -0.49 3.23
CA PRO A 24 9.86 0.67 4.10
C PRO A 24 8.80 1.73 3.88
N MET A 25 8.51 2.49 4.93
CA MET A 25 7.61 3.63 4.84
C MET A 25 8.40 4.84 4.31
N THR A 26 8.33 5.04 3.00
CA THR A 26 8.94 6.19 2.35
C THR A 26 7.96 7.35 2.28
N ASP A 27 8.44 8.55 1.93
CA ASP A 27 7.57 9.70 1.73
C ASP A 27 6.57 9.45 0.61
N ALA A 28 6.99 8.80 -0.46
CA ALA A 28 6.13 8.46 -1.58
C ALA A 28 5.00 7.50 -1.15
N ARG A 29 5.34 6.47 -0.39
CA ARG A 29 4.32 5.54 0.12
C ARG A 29 3.37 6.22 1.09
N ARG A 30 3.90 7.10 1.95
CA ARG A 30 3.09 7.84 2.90
C ARG A 30 2.09 8.76 2.19
N MET A 31 2.53 9.42 1.12
CA MET A 31 1.66 10.25 0.30
C MET A 31 0.55 9.41 -0.34
N TYR A 32 0.90 8.27 -0.90
CA TYR A 32 -0.10 7.35 -1.46
C TYR A 32 -1.13 6.94 -0.41
N LEU A 33 -0.68 6.52 0.77
CA LEU A 33 -1.58 6.10 1.83
C LEU A 33 -2.52 7.22 2.27
N SER A 34 -2.01 8.44 2.40
CA SER A 34 -2.81 9.57 2.86
C SER A 34 -3.86 10.01 1.83
N LYS A 35 -3.60 9.85 0.54
CA LYS A 35 -4.50 10.33 -0.51
C LYS A 35 -5.41 9.24 -1.06
N CYS A 36 -4.98 7.99 -1.05
CA CYS A 36 -5.66 6.92 -1.80
C CYS A 36 -6.33 5.87 -0.93
N THR A 37 -6.00 5.74 0.35
CA THR A 37 -6.58 4.69 1.19
C THR A 37 -7.77 5.13 2.04
N ALA A 38 -8.31 6.32 1.78
CA ALA A 38 -9.53 6.78 2.44
C ALA A 38 -10.75 5.96 2.01
N CYS A 39 -10.76 5.43 0.79
CA CYS A 39 -11.88 4.73 0.20
C CYS A 39 -11.66 3.22 0.07
N HIS A 40 -10.42 2.76 0.08
CA HIS A 40 -10.09 1.35 -0.09
C HIS A 40 -8.77 1.03 0.63
N SER A 41 -8.47 -0.27 0.74
CA SER A 41 -7.23 -0.73 1.34
C SER A 41 -6.04 -0.43 0.42
N GLU A 42 -4.85 -0.45 1.00
CA GLU A 42 -3.61 -0.27 0.24
C GLU A 42 -3.45 -1.40 -0.79
N TYR A 43 -3.17 -1.04 -2.04
CA TYR A 43 -2.81 -2.00 -3.07
C TYR A 43 -1.29 -2.14 -3.14
N ALA A 44 -0.83 -3.35 -3.44
CA ALA A 44 0.58 -3.55 -3.76
C ALA A 44 0.89 -2.86 -5.10
N PRO A 45 2.04 -2.20 -5.25
CA PRO A 45 2.40 -1.56 -6.52
C PRO A 45 2.36 -2.51 -7.72
N SER A 46 2.68 -3.78 -7.52
CA SER A 46 2.65 -4.78 -8.59
C SER A 46 1.25 -5.19 -9.04
N THR A 47 0.20 -4.70 -8.37
CA THR A 47 -1.19 -5.02 -8.74
C THR A 47 -1.51 -4.56 -10.15
N TYR A 48 -0.95 -3.44 -10.59
CA TYR A 48 -1.20 -2.86 -11.89
C TYR A 48 0.11 -2.50 -12.60
N THR A 49 0.04 -2.37 -13.91
CA THR A 49 1.16 -1.87 -14.70
C THR A 49 1.33 -0.36 -14.49
N PRO A 50 2.50 0.23 -14.83
CA PRO A 50 2.66 1.68 -14.77
C PRO A 50 1.59 2.45 -15.55
N GLN A 51 1.21 1.97 -16.72
CA GLN A 51 0.18 2.61 -17.55
C GLN A 51 -1.18 2.54 -16.87
N GLN A 52 -1.50 1.40 -16.25
CA GLN A 52 -2.75 1.25 -15.51
C GLN A 52 -2.79 2.15 -14.28
N TRP A 53 -1.67 2.34 -13.58
CA TRP A 53 -1.61 3.26 -12.46
C TRP A 53 -1.84 4.71 -12.90
N GLN A 54 -1.25 5.12 -14.01
CA GLN A 54 -1.48 6.46 -14.54
C GLN A 54 -2.95 6.66 -14.91
N ALA A 55 -3.55 5.69 -15.58
CA ALA A 55 -4.96 5.74 -15.94
C ALA A 55 -5.86 5.80 -14.71
N ALA A 56 -5.52 5.05 -13.66
CA ALA A 56 -6.28 5.07 -12.42
C ALA A 56 -6.23 6.43 -11.73
N LEU A 57 -5.04 7.05 -11.67
CA LEU A 57 -4.91 8.39 -11.11
C LEU A 57 -5.67 9.43 -11.93
N ASP A 58 -5.58 9.37 -13.25
CA ASP A 58 -6.32 10.26 -14.13
C ASP A 58 -7.83 10.15 -13.87
N GLU A 59 -8.33 8.95 -13.73
CA GLU A 59 -9.74 8.70 -13.47
C GLU A 59 -10.17 9.26 -12.13
N MET A 60 -9.38 9.03 -11.08
CA MET A 60 -9.69 9.54 -9.74
C MET A 60 -9.72 11.06 -9.70
N GLU A 61 -8.77 11.71 -10.39
CA GLU A 61 -8.74 13.16 -10.47
C GLU A 61 -9.91 13.70 -11.30
N LYS A 62 -10.22 13.03 -12.40
CA LYS A 62 -11.36 13.39 -13.27
C LYS A 62 -12.68 13.33 -12.50
N LEU A 63 -12.86 12.30 -11.69
CA LEU A 63 -14.06 12.10 -10.88
C LEU A 63 -14.04 12.93 -9.61
N LYS A 64 -13.01 13.73 -9.40
CA LYS A 64 -12.84 14.58 -8.20
C LYS A 64 -12.84 13.80 -6.89
N ARG A 65 -12.36 12.57 -6.94
CA ARG A 65 -12.23 11.73 -5.74
C ARG A 65 -10.95 12.03 -4.99
N VAL A 66 -9.99 12.64 -5.66
CA VAL A 66 -8.72 13.05 -5.05
C VAL A 66 -8.24 14.31 -5.76
N HIS A 67 -7.56 15.17 -5.02
CA HIS A 67 -6.89 16.36 -5.56
C HIS A 67 -5.41 16.22 -5.29
N LEU A 68 -4.62 16.22 -6.35
CA LEU A 68 -3.18 16.05 -6.28
C LEU A 68 -2.48 17.22 -6.94
N SER A 69 -1.49 17.78 -6.24
CA SER A 69 -0.54 18.66 -6.88
C SER A 69 0.34 17.85 -7.82
N GLN A 70 1.05 18.51 -8.71
CA GLN A 70 1.99 17.81 -9.60
C GLN A 70 3.04 17.04 -8.81
N GLU A 71 3.54 17.62 -7.73
CA GLU A 71 4.54 16.98 -6.87
C GLU A 71 3.97 15.75 -6.17
N GLU A 72 2.76 15.85 -5.64
CA GLU A 72 2.08 14.73 -5.00
C GLU A 72 1.85 13.60 -5.98
N ARG A 73 1.38 13.92 -7.17
CA ARG A 73 1.16 12.94 -8.22
C ARG A 73 2.46 12.23 -8.60
N THR A 74 3.53 12.97 -8.75
CA THR A 74 4.84 12.41 -9.08
C THR A 74 5.33 11.45 -8.00
N LEU A 75 5.18 11.83 -6.74
CA LEU A 75 5.57 10.98 -5.61
C LEU A 75 4.76 9.69 -5.58
N ILE A 76 3.45 9.79 -5.73
CA ILE A 76 2.57 8.62 -5.71
C ILE A 76 2.90 7.68 -6.86
N LEU A 77 3.07 8.21 -8.07
CA LEU A 77 3.43 7.39 -9.21
C LEU A 77 4.81 6.74 -9.05
N SER A 78 5.77 7.45 -8.48
CA SER A 78 7.09 6.86 -8.25
C SER A 78 7.01 5.65 -7.32
N TYR A 79 6.17 5.72 -6.30
CA TYR A 79 5.94 4.58 -5.42
C TYR A 79 5.21 3.45 -6.14
N LEU A 80 4.12 3.76 -6.83
CA LEU A 80 3.27 2.74 -7.46
C LEU A 80 3.94 2.06 -8.66
N THR A 81 4.77 2.78 -9.38
CA THR A 81 5.46 2.21 -10.54
C THR A 81 6.82 1.61 -10.17
N GLY A 82 7.37 1.95 -9.01
CA GLY A 82 8.66 1.42 -8.57
C GLY A 82 9.80 1.71 -9.54
N GLY A 83 9.70 2.79 -10.32
CA GLY A 83 10.68 3.12 -11.33
C GLY A 83 10.56 2.32 -12.62
N ARG A 84 9.46 1.62 -12.81
CA ARG A 84 9.21 0.82 -14.02
C ARG A 84 8.77 1.66 -15.19
#